data_447b5801baf07fd021a871d205babaa2
#
_entry.id   447b5801baf07fd021a871d205babaa2
#
_cell.length_a   1.000
_cell.length_b   1.000
_cell.length_c   1.000
_cell.angle_alpha   90.00
_cell.angle_beta   90.00
_cell.angle_gamma   90.00
#
_symmetry.space_group_name_H-M   'P 1'
#
loop_
_entity.id
_entity.type
_entity.pdbx_description
1 polymer ?
#
loop_
_entity_poly.entity_id
_entity_poly.type
_entity_poly.pdbx_seq_one_letter_code
_entity_poly.pdbx_strand_id
1 'polypeptide(L)'
;MHRVYSTCASILVIASGILFVSPSRLQAIVYGFVDTQNAFSNAGAFIVKSPGGSIFPICSGTLISPTVFLTASHCTAFFQTLPLGYSALVSFDNPIPFGGLTSGATKLLPVTQVVTNPQFKLTGQRQTDPGDIGVLLLHAADTLGITPATLPPAGLLDTLGAKNGLNDAVFTAVGYGLQNRVNGGGPPFFQDANPVPRMYAFSSFNALTPEYLYLSQNPTLDNGGTCFGDSGGSNFFDYNGTRLLVAITITGDSACRSTNVDHRLDTDSARQFLATFVTLP
;
A
#
# COMPACT_ATOMS: atom_id res chain seq x y z
N MET A 1 76.78 29.85 -30.57
CA MET A 1 75.48 29.41 -31.14
C MET A 1 74.93 28.27 -30.27
N HIS A 2 74.09 28.59 -29.26
CA HIS A 2 73.54 27.57 -28.40
C HIS A 2 72.02 27.42 -28.80
N ARG A 3 71.65 26.23 -29.28
CA ARG A 3 70.24 25.85 -29.51
C ARG A 3 69.68 25.31 -28.22
N VAL A 4 68.63 25.96 -27.73
CA VAL A 4 67.79 25.49 -26.64
C VAL A 4 66.65 24.65 -27.22
N TYR A 5 66.59 23.36 -26.85
CA TYR A 5 65.45 22.50 -27.16
C TYR A 5 64.38 22.62 -26.07
N SER A 6 63.19 23.12 -26.42
CA SER A 6 62.04 23.16 -25.54
C SER A 6 61.26 21.86 -25.70
N THR A 7 61.20 21.07 -24.64
CA THR A 7 60.37 19.86 -24.57
C THR A 7 58.99 20.23 -24.04
N CYS A 8 57.98 20.19 -24.94
CA CYS A 8 56.56 20.25 -24.52
C CYS A 8 56.16 18.90 -23.91
N ALA A 9 55.86 18.91 -22.63
CA ALA A 9 55.22 17.77 -21.94
C ALA A 9 53.69 17.90 -22.12
N SER A 10 53.07 16.98 -22.88
CA SER A 10 51.65 16.88 -23.03
C SER A 10 51.06 16.16 -21.81
N ILE A 11 50.28 16.87 -21.00
CA ILE A 11 49.55 16.29 -19.87
C ILE A 11 48.26 15.68 -20.42
N LEU A 12 48.18 14.35 -20.39
CA LEU A 12 46.98 13.60 -20.74
C LEU A 12 45.99 13.62 -19.54
N VAL A 13 44.94 14.42 -19.59
CA VAL A 13 43.88 14.42 -18.59
C VAL A 13 42.95 13.27 -18.90
N ILE A 14 43.03 12.18 -18.15
CA ILE A 14 42.10 11.08 -18.20
C ILE A 14 40.86 11.53 -17.37
N ALA A 15 39.82 11.96 -18.07
CA ALA A 15 38.50 12.19 -17.47
C ALA A 15 37.85 10.84 -17.16
N SER A 16 37.97 10.39 -15.89
CA SER A 16 37.18 9.24 -15.40
C SER A 16 35.70 9.60 -15.34
N GLY A 17 34.96 9.26 -16.38
CA GLY A 17 33.51 9.34 -16.39
C GLY A 17 32.93 8.36 -15.37
N ILE A 18 32.47 8.86 -14.23
CA ILE A 18 31.66 8.08 -13.30
C ILE A 18 30.30 7.91 -13.98
N LEU A 19 30.07 6.74 -14.57
CA LEU A 19 28.75 6.30 -14.98
C LEU A 19 27.88 6.16 -13.72
N PHE A 20 27.05 7.15 -13.45
CA PHE A 20 25.93 6.98 -12.52
C PHE A 20 24.93 6.00 -13.17
N VAL A 21 25.10 4.72 -12.87
CA VAL A 21 24.04 3.74 -13.11
C VAL A 21 22.94 4.09 -12.12
N SER A 22 21.94 4.83 -12.58
CA SER A 22 20.71 5.01 -11.81
C SER A 22 20.12 3.62 -11.58
N PRO A 23 19.91 3.17 -10.32
CA PRO A 23 19.25 1.91 -10.09
C PRO A 23 17.88 1.98 -10.76
N SER A 24 17.62 1.02 -11.65
CA SER A 24 16.29 0.81 -12.19
C SER A 24 15.34 0.63 -11.01
N ARG A 25 14.43 1.59 -10.83
CA ARG A 25 13.42 1.55 -9.76
C ARG A 25 12.50 0.39 -10.05
N LEU A 26 12.67 -0.72 -9.33
CA LEU A 26 11.68 -1.78 -9.23
C LEU A 26 10.56 -1.22 -8.35
N GLN A 27 9.33 -1.12 -8.86
CA GLN A 27 8.25 -0.37 -8.22
C GLN A 27 7.04 -1.29 -7.99
N ALA A 28 6.77 -1.68 -6.74
CA ALA A 28 5.44 -2.00 -6.24
C ALA A 28 4.79 -0.69 -5.79
N ILE A 29 3.46 -0.54 -5.76
CA ILE A 29 2.91 0.81 -5.76
C ILE A 29 3.53 1.60 -6.93
N VAL A 30 2.72 2.06 -7.84
CA VAL A 30 3.19 2.68 -9.08
C VAL A 30 3.90 4.00 -8.76
N TYR A 31 5.12 4.18 -9.26
CA TYR A 31 5.96 5.37 -9.02
C TYR A 31 6.35 5.60 -7.55
N GLY A 32 6.45 4.52 -6.76
CA GLY A 32 6.81 4.58 -5.35
C GLY A 32 8.24 4.11 -5.06
N PHE A 33 8.48 3.80 -3.79
CA PHE A 33 9.77 3.40 -3.23
C PHE A 33 9.63 2.10 -2.45
N VAL A 34 10.62 1.23 -2.52
CA VAL A 34 10.69 0.03 -1.66
C VAL A 34 10.89 0.47 -0.21
N ASP A 35 10.13 -0.08 0.72
CA ASP A 35 10.30 0.17 2.16
C ASP A 35 11.51 -0.61 2.72
N THR A 36 12.70 -0.21 2.30
CA THR A 36 13.95 -0.86 2.71
C THR A 36 14.30 -0.62 4.19
N GLN A 37 13.73 0.42 4.79
CA GLN A 37 13.95 0.78 6.19
C GLN A 37 12.93 0.17 7.14
N ASN A 38 11.97 -0.61 6.61
CA ASN A 38 10.85 -1.17 7.37
C ASN A 38 10.05 -0.10 8.16
N ALA A 39 9.90 1.09 7.55
CA ALA A 39 9.24 2.24 8.16
C ALA A 39 7.72 2.06 8.33
N PHE A 40 7.15 1.10 7.61
CA PHE A 40 5.72 0.74 7.61
C PHE A 40 5.52 -0.71 8.03
N SER A 41 6.22 -1.14 9.10
CA SER A 41 6.20 -2.53 9.58
C SER A 41 4.81 -3.06 9.94
N ASN A 42 3.84 -2.18 10.19
CA ASN A 42 2.43 -2.50 10.44
C ASN A 42 1.59 -2.68 9.18
N ALA A 43 2.09 -2.32 8.00
CA ALA A 43 1.46 -2.65 6.73
C ALA A 43 1.85 -4.08 6.32
N GLY A 44 0.86 -4.88 5.95
CA GLY A 44 1.03 -6.29 5.61
C GLY A 44 0.23 -6.68 4.38
N ALA A 45 0.39 -7.92 3.95
CA ALA A 45 -0.37 -8.52 2.87
C ALA A 45 -1.41 -9.52 3.41
N PHE A 46 -2.61 -9.47 2.83
CA PHE A 46 -3.60 -10.53 2.95
C PHE A 46 -3.30 -11.61 1.92
N ILE A 47 -3.02 -12.80 2.40
CA ILE A 47 -2.54 -13.93 1.62
C ILE A 47 -3.57 -15.04 1.67
N VAL A 48 -3.81 -15.65 0.53
CA VAL A 48 -4.60 -16.90 0.41
C VAL A 48 -3.63 -18.06 0.17
N LYS A 49 -3.78 -19.11 0.96
CA LYS A 49 -3.08 -20.39 0.74
C LYS A 49 -4.05 -21.40 0.19
N SER A 50 -3.71 -21.98 -0.98
CA SER A 50 -4.49 -23.04 -1.60
C SER A 50 -4.33 -24.39 -0.88
N PRO A 51 -5.22 -25.36 -1.11
CA PRO A 51 -5.07 -26.73 -0.61
C PRO A 51 -3.75 -27.39 -1.04
N GLY A 52 -3.23 -27.05 -2.22
CA GLY A 52 -1.94 -27.51 -2.73
C GLY A 52 -0.72 -26.82 -2.12
N GLY A 53 -0.91 -25.89 -1.17
CA GLY A 53 0.16 -25.19 -0.46
C GLY A 53 0.68 -23.91 -1.11
N SER A 54 0.26 -23.59 -2.34
CA SER A 54 0.65 -22.34 -3.00
C SER A 54 0.03 -21.13 -2.29
N ILE A 55 0.81 -20.04 -2.15
CA ILE A 55 0.38 -18.80 -1.53
C ILE A 55 0.22 -17.69 -2.57
N PHE A 56 -0.79 -16.86 -2.38
CA PHE A 56 -1.14 -15.75 -3.27
C PHE A 56 -1.48 -14.52 -2.44
N PRO A 57 -0.65 -13.46 -2.42
CA PRO A 57 -1.06 -12.16 -1.92
C PRO A 57 -2.22 -11.66 -2.78
N ILE A 58 -3.36 -11.39 -2.16
CA ILE A 58 -4.57 -10.95 -2.88
C ILE A 58 -4.90 -9.48 -2.62
N CYS A 59 -4.53 -8.99 -1.44
CA CYS A 59 -4.80 -7.62 -0.99
C CYS A 59 -3.70 -7.18 0.00
N SER A 60 -3.68 -5.91 0.29
CA SER A 60 -2.88 -5.30 1.35
C SER A 60 -3.74 -5.00 2.58
N GLY A 61 -3.13 -4.54 3.66
CA GLY A 61 -3.83 -4.11 4.87
C GLY A 61 -2.90 -3.60 5.95
N THR A 62 -3.46 -3.33 7.13
CA THR A 62 -2.73 -2.68 8.22
C THR A 62 -3.12 -3.26 9.58
N LEU A 63 -2.14 -3.56 10.42
CA LEU A 63 -2.38 -3.91 11.81
C LEU A 63 -2.84 -2.66 12.57
N ILE A 64 -4.06 -2.67 13.14
CA ILE A 64 -4.64 -1.56 13.90
C ILE A 64 -4.82 -1.87 15.39
N SER A 65 -4.66 -3.13 15.79
CA SER A 65 -4.48 -3.58 17.16
C SER A 65 -3.68 -4.89 17.17
N PRO A 66 -3.21 -5.40 18.31
CA PRO A 66 -2.47 -6.67 18.31
C PRO A 66 -3.22 -7.87 17.70
N THR A 67 -4.54 -7.77 17.54
CA THR A 67 -5.39 -8.86 17.04
C THR A 67 -6.20 -8.51 15.81
N VAL A 68 -6.11 -7.27 15.30
CA VAL A 68 -6.96 -6.78 14.20
C VAL A 68 -6.12 -6.25 13.05
N PHE A 69 -6.22 -6.92 11.92
CA PHE A 69 -5.66 -6.50 10.64
C PHE A 69 -6.78 -5.95 9.77
N LEU A 70 -6.72 -4.64 9.49
CA LEU A 70 -7.68 -3.92 8.66
C LEU A 70 -7.36 -4.13 7.19
N THR A 71 -8.38 -4.39 6.36
CA THR A 71 -8.30 -4.50 4.91
C THR A 71 -9.62 -4.05 4.28
N ALA A 72 -9.80 -4.24 2.98
CA ALA A 72 -11.06 -3.93 2.29
C ALA A 72 -12.07 -5.08 2.40
N SER A 73 -13.37 -4.75 2.45
CA SER A 73 -14.44 -5.75 2.48
C SER A 73 -14.55 -6.55 1.18
N HIS A 74 -14.25 -5.96 0.04
CA HIS A 74 -14.24 -6.73 -1.21
C HIS A 74 -13.18 -7.84 -1.20
N CYS A 75 -12.05 -7.67 -0.49
CA CYS A 75 -11.03 -8.70 -0.30
C CYS A 75 -11.52 -9.84 0.59
N THR A 76 -12.17 -9.49 1.72
CA THR A 76 -12.72 -10.50 2.64
C THR A 76 -13.89 -11.25 2.01
N ALA A 77 -14.77 -10.56 1.28
CA ALA A 77 -15.87 -11.16 0.54
C ALA A 77 -15.36 -12.09 -0.57
N PHE A 78 -14.34 -11.68 -1.32
CA PHE A 78 -13.69 -12.57 -2.30
C PHE A 78 -13.19 -13.86 -1.65
N PHE A 79 -12.44 -13.76 -0.55
CA PHE A 79 -11.96 -14.94 0.17
C PHE A 79 -13.11 -15.88 0.57
N GLN A 80 -14.23 -15.33 1.04
CA GLN A 80 -15.40 -16.12 1.44
C GLN A 80 -16.09 -16.87 0.28
N THR A 81 -15.81 -16.49 -0.98
CA THR A 81 -16.32 -17.22 -2.17
C THR A 81 -15.44 -18.40 -2.57
N LEU A 82 -14.22 -18.51 -2.00
CA LEU A 82 -13.30 -19.58 -2.34
C LEU A 82 -13.81 -20.95 -1.84
N PRO A 83 -13.49 -22.04 -2.56
CA PRO A 83 -13.86 -23.39 -2.13
C PRO A 83 -13.26 -23.76 -0.77
N LEU A 84 -13.80 -24.78 -0.13
CA LEU A 84 -13.24 -25.33 1.09
C LEU A 84 -11.78 -25.79 0.90
N GLY A 85 -10.97 -25.61 1.95
CA GLY A 85 -9.56 -25.97 1.96
C GLY A 85 -8.59 -24.82 1.67
N TYR A 86 -9.09 -23.65 1.25
CA TYR A 86 -8.29 -22.42 1.24
C TYR A 86 -8.17 -21.84 2.65
N SER A 87 -7.02 -21.24 2.94
CA SER A 87 -6.74 -20.60 4.25
C SER A 87 -6.38 -19.13 4.07
N ALA A 88 -6.93 -18.28 4.95
CA ALA A 88 -6.56 -16.88 5.06
C ALA A 88 -5.33 -16.72 5.95
N LEU A 89 -4.35 -15.98 5.49
CA LEU A 89 -3.09 -15.71 6.19
C LEU A 89 -2.76 -14.21 6.07
N VAL A 90 -1.94 -13.72 6.98
CA VAL A 90 -1.33 -12.39 6.91
C VAL A 90 0.18 -12.52 6.97
N SER A 91 0.90 -11.68 6.26
CA SER A 91 2.34 -11.51 6.44
C SER A 91 2.72 -10.04 6.47
N PHE A 92 3.67 -9.72 7.36
CA PHE A 92 4.31 -8.40 7.45
C PHE A 92 5.76 -8.43 6.93
N ASP A 93 6.16 -9.55 6.34
CA ASP A 93 7.50 -9.67 5.76
C ASP A 93 7.68 -8.73 4.57
N ASN A 94 8.93 -8.36 4.34
CA ASN A 94 9.31 -7.51 3.22
C ASN A 94 10.68 -7.97 2.69
N PRO A 95 10.72 -8.64 1.53
CA PRO A 95 9.62 -8.94 0.60
C PRO A 95 8.88 -10.25 0.91
N ILE A 96 7.71 -10.46 0.26
CA ILE A 96 6.91 -11.69 0.33
C ILE A 96 7.10 -12.49 -0.97
N PRO A 97 7.39 -13.80 -0.93
CA PRO A 97 7.44 -14.64 -2.13
C PRO A 97 6.04 -14.81 -2.74
N PHE A 98 5.96 -14.80 -4.07
CA PHE A 98 4.72 -14.94 -4.84
C PHE A 98 4.74 -16.22 -5.66
N GLY A 99 3.60 -16.96 -5.69
CA GLY A 99 3.37 -18.05 -6.64
C GLY A 99 4.16 -19.33 -6.40
N GLY A 100 4.75 -19.54 -5.22
CA GLY A 100 5.52 -20.74 -4.91
C GLY A 100 5.13 -21.41 -3.59
N LEU A 101 5.60 -22.63 -3.40
CA LEU A 101 5.66 -23.25 -2.08
C LEU A 101 6.56 -22.39 -1.20
N THR A 102 6.12 -22.09 0.01
CA THR A 102 6.90 -21.33 0.99
C THR A 102 8.29 -21.96 1.14
N SER A 103 9.33 -21.27 0.66
CA SER A 103 10.64 -21.48 1.26
C SER A 103 10.48 -21.01 2.70
N GLY A 104 10.84 -21.80 3.70
CA GLY A 104 10.53 -21.60 5.13
C GLY A 104 10.98 -20.30 5.78
N ALA A 105 11.19 -19.25 4.99
CA ALA A 105 11.66 -17.94 5.39
C ALA A 105 10.53 -16.90 5.64
N THR A 106 9.31 -17.13 5.09
CA THR A 106 8.20 -16.17 5.23
C THR A 106 7.37 -16.48 6.46
N LYS A 107 7.20 -15.48 7.33
CA LYS A 107 6.32 -15.58 8.49
C LYS A 107 4.87 -15.39 8.05
N LEU A 108 4.12 -16.48 7.99
CA LEU A 108 2.69 -16.51 7.66
C LEU A 108 1.86 -16.65 8.93
N LEU A 109 1.05 -15.64 9.25
CA LEU A 109 0.22 -15.59 10.45
C LEU A 109 -1.17 -16.14 10.11
N PRO A 110 -1.66 -17.17 10.81
CA PRO A 110 -3.00 -17.70 10.63
C PRO A 110 -4.06 -16.67 10.99
N VAL A 111 -5.05 -16.50 10.11
CA VAL A 111 -6.25 -15.71 10.38
C VAL A 111 -7.25 -16.59 11.13
N THR A 112 -7.71 -16.13 12.28
CA THR A 112 -8.69 -16.87 13.09
C THR A 112 -10.13 -16.61 12.64
N GLN A 113 -10.38 -15.41 12.09
CA GLN A 113 -11.69 -15.04 11.56
C GLN A 113 -11.54 -13.99 10.45
N VAL A 114 -12.28 -14.17 9.35
CA VAL A 114 -12.42 -13.20 8.27
C VAL A 114 -13.78 -12.54 8.41
N VAL A 115 -13.79 -11.21 8.57
CA VAL A 115 -15.02 -10.44 8.78
C VAL A 115 -15.19 -9.41 7.68
N THR A 116 -16.25 -9.58 6.91
CA THR A 116 -16.72 -8.58 5.93
C THR A 116 -17.71 -7.66 6.63
N ASN A 117 -17.62 -6.35 6.39
CA ASN A 117 -18.61 -5.40 6.91
C ASN A 117 -20.00 -5.77 6.39
N PRO A 118 -21.02 -5.97 7.25
CA PRO A 118 -22.36 -6.32 6.81
C PRO A 118 -23.04 -5.24 5.95
N GLN A 119 -22.57 -4.01 5.98
CA GLN A 119 -23.05 -2.93 5.10
C GLN A 119 -22.41 -2.97 3.72
N PHE A 120 -21.33 -3.73 3.52
CA PHE A 120 -20.66 -3.84 2.23
C PHE A 120 -21.60 -4.46 1.18
N LYS A 121 -21.73 -3.79 0.03
CA LYS A 121 -22.54 -4.25 -1.09
C LYS A 121 -21.71 -4.21 -2.36
N LEU A 122 -21.45 -5.39 -2.92
CA LEU A 122 -20.67 -5.54 -4.16
C LEU A 122 -21.32 -4.86 -5.39
N THR A 123 -22.59 -4.45 -5.29
CA THR A 123 -23.41 -3.99 -6.42
C THR A 123 -23.58 -2.48 -6.54
N GLY A 124 -22.85 -1.71 -5.76
CA GLY A 124 -23.21 -0.31 -5.59
C GLY A 124 -22.24 0.73 -6.17
N GLN A 125 -22.12 0.85 -7.48
CA GLN A 125 -21.43 2.00 -8.09
C GLN A 125 -22.06 3.38 -7.75
N ARG A 126 -23.08 3.44 -6.91
CA ARG A 126 -23.80 4.67 -6.55
C ARG A 126 -24.20 4.76 -5.08
N GLN A 127 -23.63 3.96 -4.21
CA GLN A 127 -23.85 4.12 -2.78
C GLN A 127 -22.85 5.10 -2.23
N THR A 128 -23.30 6.00 -1.36
CA THR A 128 -22.48 7.03 -0.75
C THR A 128 -21.54 6.49 0.34
N ASP A 129 -21.79 5.28 0.85
CA ASP A 129 -20.90 4.52 1.71
C ASP A 129 -21.11 3.01 1.53
N PRO A 130 -20.34 2.34 0.68
CA PRO A 130 -20.50 0.91 0.42
C PRO A 130 -20.01 0.01 1.56
N GLY A 131 -19.46 0.57 2.66
CA GLY A 131 -18.90 -0.21 3.77
C GLY A 131 -17.71 -1.08 3.37
N ASP A 132 -16.90 -0.64 2.43
CA ASP A 132 -15.76 -1.44 1.93
C ASP A 132 -14.57 -1.44 2.90
N ILE A 133 -14.85 -1.78 4.14
CA ILE A 133 -13.90 -1.96 5.25
C ILE A 133 -14.12 -3.34 5.84
N GLY A 134 -13.09 -4.20 5.84
CA GLY A 134 -13.12 -5.54 6.43
C GLY A 134 -11.97 -5.75 7.40
N VAL A 135 -12.05 -6.77 8.23
CA VAL A 135 -10.98 -7.12 9.16
C VAL A 135 -10.67 -8.61 9.14
N LEU A 136 -9.41 -8.92 9.41
CA LEU A 136 -8.91 -10.25 9.70
C LEU A 136 -8.48 -10.29 11.14
N LEU A 137 -9.00 -11.26 11.91
CA LEU A 137 -8.60 -11.44 13.30
C LEU A 137 -7.39 -12.36 13.39
N LEU A 138 -6.43 -11.98 14.21
CA LEU A 138 -5.15 -12.67 14.44
C LEU A 138 -5.00 -13.04 15.92
N HIS A 139 -4.04 -13.92 16.22
CA HIS A 139 -3.60 -14.11 17.60
C HIS A 139 -2.61 -13.01 17.99
N ALA A 140 -2.79 -12.40 19.16
CA ALA A 140 -1.91 -11.33 19.64
C ALA A 140 -0.44 -11.76 19.77
N ALA A 141 -0.18 -13.04 20.07
CA ALA A 141 1.17 -13.59 20.16
C ALA A 141 1.92 -13.56 18.81
N ASP A 142 1.18 -13.62 17.68
CA ASP A 142 1.76 -13.68 16.34
C ASP A 142 2.25 -12.30 15.85
N THR A 143 1.69 -11.23 16.42
CA THR A 143 1.99 -9.82 16.05
C THR A 143 2.94 -9.12 17.00
N LEU A 144 3.51 -9.85 17.97
CA LEU A 144 4.48 -9.29 18.92
C LEU A 144 5.64 -8.59 18.20
N GLY A 145 5.96 -7.37 18.66
CA GLY A 145 7.01 -6.53 18.06
C GLY A 145 6.54 -5.65 16.91
N ILE A 146 5.29 -5.74 16.46
CA ILE A 146 4.70 -4.85 15.48
C ILE A 146 3.84 -3.81 16.20
N THR A 147 4.17 -2.53 16.07
CA THR A 147 3.36 -1.44 16.61
C THR A 147 2.16 -1.20 15.71
N PRO A 148 0.91 -1.36 16.20
CA PRO A 148 -0.29 -1.07 15.41
C PRO A 148 -0.34 0.38 14.94
N ALA A 149 -1.00 0.62 13.81
CA ALA A 149 -1.25 1.96 13.30
C ALA A 149 -2.25 2.71 14.19
N THR A 150 -2.05 4.01 14.32
CA THR A 150 -2.97 4.91 15.02
C THR A 150 -4.10 5.33 14.08
N LEU A 151 -5.33 5.14 14.52
CA LEU A 151 -6.52 5.58 13.77
C LEU A 151 -6.80 7.07 13.98
N PRO A 152 -7.50 7.74 13.04
CA PRO A 152 -7.83 9.15 13.16
C PRO A 152 -8.98 9.38 14.17
N PRO A 153 -9.05 10.55 14.80
CA PRO A 153 -10.27 10.97 15.50
C PRO A 153 -11.43 11.17 14.51
N ALA A 154 -12.66 11.12 15.03
CA ALA A 154 -13.87 11.30 14.24
C ALA A 154 -13.87 12.63 13.48
N GLY A 155 -14.23 12.60 12.18
CA GLY A 155 -14.39 13.79 11.34
C GLY A 155 -13.11 14.62 11.13
N LEU A 156 -11.92 14.00 11.30
CA LEU A 156 -10.64 14.71 11.13
C LEU A 156 -10.53 15.33 9.74
N LEU A 157 -10.78 14.53 8.68
CA LEU A 157 -10.63 15.01 7.30
C LEU A 157 -11.65 16.09 6.95
N ASP A 158 -12.89 16.02 7.47
CA ASP A 158 -13.89 17.10 7.31
C ASP A 158 -13.44 18.38 7.99
N THR A 159 -12.90 18.28 9.21
CA THR A 159 -12.38 19.43 9.95
C THR A 159 -11.22 20.09 9.20
N LEU A 160 -10.33 19.32 8.62
CA LEU A 160 -9.21 19.82 7.80
C LEU A 160 -9.72 20.42 6.49
N GLY A 161 -10.63 19.72 5.80
CA GLY A 161 -11.21 20.16 4.52
C GLY A 161 -11.93 21.51 4.65
N ALA A 162 -12.74 21.69 5.70
CA ALA A 162 -13.45 22.94 5.98
C ALA A 162 -12.53 24.16 6.20
N LYS A 163 -11.26 23.91 6.56
CA LYS A 163 -10.25 24.97 6.82
C LYS A 163 -9.20 25.07 5.71
N ASN A 164 -9.43 24.47 4.55
CA ASN A 164 -8.46 24.34 3.45
C ASN A 164 -7.15 23.61 3.86
N GLY A 165 -7.14 22.91 4.98
CA GLY A 165 -5.96 22.22 5.52
C GLY A 165 -5.56 20.97 4.73
N LEU A 166 -6.32 20.61 3.70
CA LEU A 166 -6.00 19.49 2.79
C LEU A 166 -5.41 19.94 1.44
N ASN A 167 -5.45 21.24 1.10
CA ASN A 167 -5.10 21.72 -0.25
C ASN A 167 -3.71 21.26 -0.73
N ASP A 168 -2.70 21.30 0.16
CA ASP A 168 -1.34 20.85 -0.17
C ASP A 168 -0.95 19.59 0.62
N ALA A 169 -1.95 18.87 1.13
CA ALA A 169 -1.71 17.69 1.93
C ALA A 169 -1.15 16.56 1.09
N VAL A 170 -0.13 15.90 1.62
CA VAL A 170 0.50 14.72 1.03
C VAL A 170 0.23 13.53 1.93
N PHE A 171 -0.24 12.46 1.32
CA PHE A 171 -0.53 11.19 1.97
C PHE A 171 0.50 10.16 1.55
N THR A 172 0.71 9.15 2.39
CA THR A 172 1.61 8.04 2.08
C THR A 172 0.79 6.76 1.87
N ALA A 173 0.67 6.33 0.61
CA ALA A 173 0.09 5.05 0.27
C ALA A 173 1.11 3.93 0.49
N VAL A 174 0.69 2.80 1.10
CA VAL A 174 1.58 1.65 1.36
C VAL A 174 0.87 0.34 1.02
N GLY A 175 1.58 -0.56 0.32
CA GLY A 175 1.01 -1.85 -0.04
C GLY A 175 1.98 -2.82 -0.71
N TYR A 176 1.40 -3.92 -1.22
CA TYR A 176 2.08 -5.05 -1.88
C TYR A 176 1.50 -5.36 -3.27
N GLY A 177 0.82 -4.38 -3.88
CA GLY A 177 0.17 -4.55 -5.17
C GLY A 177 1.10 -4.56 -6.38
N LEU A 178 0.51 -4.47 -7.58
CA LEU A 178 1.23 -4.45 -8.85
C LEU A 178 2.10 -3.21 -9.00
N GLN A 179 3.25 -3.37 -9.63
CA GLN A 179 4.34 -2.40 -9.56
C GLN A 179 4.54 -1.58 -10.82
N ASN A 180 4.59 -2.21 -11.97
CA ASN A 180 4.98 -1.55 -13.21
C ASN A 180 3.97 -1.78 -14.32
N ARG A 181 3.53 -0.66 -14.91
CA ARG A 181 2.90 -0.71 -16.21
C ARG A 181 3.98 -0.82 -17.29
N VAL A 182 4.03 -1.95 -17.95
CA VAL A 182 4.97 -2.19 -19.05
C VAL A 182 4.28 -1.88 -20.37
N ASN A 183 4.86 -0.95 -21.17
CA ASN A 183 4.44 -0.62 -22.52
C ASN A 183 5.35 -1.37 -23.49
N GLY A 184 4.99 -2.58 -23.90
CA GLY A 184 5.81 -3.46 -24.73
C GLY A 184 5.32 -3.67 -26.15
N GLY A 185 4.84 -2.62 -26.84
CA GLY A 185 4.37 -2.74 -28.24
C GLY A 185 3.01 -3.42 -28.41
N GLY A 186 2.36 -3.81 -27.33
CA GLY A 186 1.00 -4.35 -27.21
C GLY A 186 0.18 -3.61 -26.19
N PRO A 187 -0.99 -4.13 -25.76
CA PRO A 187 -1.72 -3.56 -24.65
C PRO A 187 -0.82 -3.50 -23.41
N PRO A 188 -0.84 -2.38 -22.66
CA PRO A 188 -0.03 -2.27 -21.46
C PRO A 188 -0.44 -3.36 -20.45
N PHE A 189 0.54 -3.99 -19.84
CA PHE A 189 0.34 -4.95 -18.76
C PHE A 189 1.12 -4.52 -17.52
N PHE A 190 0.69 -5.02 -16.37
CA PHE A 190 1.39 -4.77 -15.11
C PHE A 190 2.35 -5.93 -14.84
N GLN A 191 3.54 -5.61 -14.37
CA GLN A 191 4.55 -6.59 -14.00
C GLN A 191 4.62 -6.69 -12.48
N ASP A 192 4.54 -7.93 -11.98
CA ASP A 192 4.80 -8.24 -10.59
C ASP A 192 6.29 -8.43 -10.35
N ALA A 193 6.79 -7.93 -9.23
CA ALA A 193 8.04 -8.41 -8.69
C ALA A 193 7.83 -9.77 -8.01
N ASN A 194 8.83 -10.63 -8.10
CA ASN A 194 8.87 -11.83 -7.29
C ASN A 194 10.28 -11.98 -6.72
N PRO A 195 10.45 -11.86 -5.42
CA PRO A 195 9.43 -11.66 -4.38
C PRO A 195 8.82 -10.25 -4.38
N VAL A 196 7.59 -10.11 -3.86
CA VAL A 196 6.84 -8.85 -3.79
C VAL A 196 7.31 -8.01 -2.60
N PRO A 197 7.96 -6.86 -2.80
CA PRO A 197 8.35 -5.98 -1.70
C PRO A 197 7.15 -5.18 -1.18
N ARG A 198 7.18 -4.80 0.10
CA ARG A 198 6.35 -3.69 0.58
C ARG A 198 6.89 -2.39 0.02
N MET A 199 5.98 -1.57 -0.51
CA MET A 199 6.35 -0.28 -1.05
C MET A 199 5.44 0.83 -0.54
N TYR A 200 5.92 2.06 -0.73
CA TYR A 200 5.14 3.26 -0.43
C TYR A 200 5.32 4.31 -1.53
N ALA A 201 4.31 5.18 -1.68
CA ALA A 201 4.37 6.36 -2.53
C ALA A 201 3.73 7.55 -1.85
N PHE A 202 4.12 8.74 -2.30
CA PHE A 202 3.50 9.98 -1.90
C PHE A 202 2.43 10.37 -2.92
N SER A 203 1.25 10.70 -2.41
CA SER A 203 0.07 11.07 -3.20
C SER A 203 -0.50 12.39 -2.68
N SER A 204 -0.69 13.36 -3.56
CA SER A 204 -1.29 14.65 -3.18
C SER A 204 -2.80 14.52 -3.02
N PHE A 205 -3.36 15.32 -2.12
CA PHE A 205 -4.81 15.47 -2.00
C PHE A 205 -5.43 15.92 -3.33
N ASN A 206 -6.55 15.31 -3.69
CA ASN A 206 -7.31 15.67 -4.89
C ASN A 206 -8.75 16.12 -4.53
N ALA A 207 -9.49 15.29 -3.79
CA ALA A 207 -10.84 15.61 -3.36
C ALA A 207 -11.24 14.84 -2.10
N LEU A 208 -12.26 15.35 -1.40
CA LEU A 208 -12.89 14.70 -0.26
C LEU A 208 -14.39 14.65 -0.49
N THR A 209 -15.00 13.46 -0.28
CA THR A 209 -16.44 13.31 -0.19
C THR A 209 -16.81 12.80 1.21
N PRO A 210 -18.10 12.69 1.57
CA PRO A 210 -18.46 12.14 2.88
C PRO A 210 -17.83 10.78 3.18
N GLU A 211 -17.65 9.91 2.16
CA GLU A 211 -17.20 8.52 2.32
C GLU A 211 -15.75 8.30 1.86
N TYR A 212 -15.29 9.09 0.89
CA TYR A 212 -14.05 8.80 0.18
C TYR A 212 -13.06 9.96 0.21
N LEU A 213 -11.80 9.57 0.33
CA LEU A 213 -10.64 10.40 0.04
C LEU A 213 -10.15 10.05 -1.37
N TYR A 214 -9.93 11.05 -2.19
CA TYR A 214 -9.34 10.91 -3.52
C TYR A 214 -7.94 11.49 -3.49
N LEU A 215 -6.97 10.68 -3.93
CA LEU A 215 -5.57 11.06 -3.99
C LEU A 215 -5.06 11.03 -5.43
N SER A 216 -4.25 12.00 -5.78
CA SER A 216 -3.58 12.03 -7.08
C SER A 216 -2.40 11.07 -7.09
N GLN A 217 -2.33 10.23 -8.11
CA GLN A 217 -1.16 9.39 -8.38
C GLN A 217 -0.53 9.73 -9.74
N ASN A 218 -0.66 10.99 -10.17
CA ASN A 218 -0.12 11.46 -11.44
C ASN A 218 1.41 11.64 -11.35
N PRO A 219 2.20 10.83 -12.09
CA PRO A 219 3.66 10.89 -12.00
C PRO A 219 4.27 12.16 -12.60
N THR A 220 3.52 12.92 -13.40
CA THR A 220 3.99 14.22 -13.91
C THR A 220 3.98 15.31 -12.85
N LEU A 221 3.33 15.05 -11.71
CA LEU A 221 3.29 15.90 -10.53
C LEU A 221 4.08 15.27 -9.36
N ASP A 222 5.04 14.39 -9.66
CA ASP A 222 5.85 13.64 -8.69
C ASP A 222 5.02 12.79 -7.72
N ASN A 223 3.77 12.45 -8.09
CA ASN A 223 2.93 11.56 -7.31
C ASN A 223 3.09 10.10 -7.77
N GLY A 224 3.04 9.22 -6.81
CA GLY A 224 2.82 7.79 -7.02
C GLY A 224 1.52 7.36 -6.35
N GLY A 225 1.21 6.07 -6.40
CA GLY A 225 0.00 5.58 -5.76
C GLY A 225 -0.23 4.09 -5.96
N THR A 226 -1.46 3.69 -5.75
CA THR A 226 -1.88 2.29 -5.62
C THR A 226 -2.28 1.67 -6.95
N CYS A 227 -2.24 0.35 -7.00
CA CYS A 227 -2.64 -0.43 -8.16
C CYS A 227 -3.37 -1.72 -7.70
N PHE A 228 -3.63 -2.65 -8.61
CA PHE A 228 -4.25 -3.94 -8.28
C PHE A 228 -3.41 -4.70 -7.23
N GLY A 229 -4.06 -5.19 -6.18
CA GLY A 229 -3.41 -5.84 -5.04
C GLY A 229 -3.11 -4.91 -3.86
N ASP A 230 -3.17 -3.57 -4.05
CA ASP A 230 -3.08 -2.61 -2.96
C ASP A 230 -4.41 -2.39 -2.22
N SER A 231 -5.49 -3.02 -2.66
CA SER A 231 -6.79 -3.02 -1.99
C SER A 231 -6.68 -3.30 -0.49
N GLY A 232 -7.28 -2.46 0.35
CA GLY A 232 -7.15 -2.51 1.81
C GLY A 232 -5.84 -1.93 2.37
N GLY A 233 -4.90 -1.56 1.49
CA GLY A 233 -3.62 -0.95 1.87
C GLY A 233 -3.78 0.41 2.52
N SER A 234 -2.75 0.79 3.25
CA SER A 234 -2.76 1.99 4.10
C SER A 234 -2.67 3.27 3.29
N ASN A 235 -3.42 4.29 3.70
CA ASN A 235 -3.15 5.68 3.36
C ASN A 235 -2.92 6.46 4.66
N PHE A 236 -1.66 6.80 4.91
CA PHE A 236 -1.23 7.52 6.10
C PHE A 236 -1.20 9.02 5.84
N PHE A 237 -1.48 9.77 6.90
CA PHE A 237 -1.33 11.22 6.94
C PHE A 237 -0.62 11.64 8.23
N ASP A 238 0.44 12.45 8.10
CA ASP A 238 1.17 12.96 9.25
C ASP A 238 0.46 14.21 9.78
N TYR A 239 -0.16 14.08 10.95
CA TYR A 239 -0.92 15.13 11.61
C TYR A 239 -0.39 15.40 13.02
N ASN A 240 0.02 16.65 13.28
CA ASN A 240 0.58 17.08 14.57
C ASN A 240 1.71 16.16 15.09
N GLY A 241 2.60 15.72 14.21
CA GLY A 241 3.72 14.85 14.55
C GLY A 241 3.37 13.38 14.75
N THR A 242 2.12 12.98 14.50
CA THR A 242 1.66 11.58 14.56
C THR A 242 1.26 11.11 13.18
N ARG A 243 1.76 9.93 12.77
CA ARG A 243 1.32 9.26 11.55
C ARG A 243 0.01 8.54 11.81
N LEU A 244 -1.07 9.03 11.20
CA LEU A 244 -2.41 8.46 11.31
C LEU A 244 -2.75 7.65 10.06
N LEU A 245 -3.35 6.48 10.24
CA LEU A 245 -3.98 5.70 9.17
C LEU A 245 -5.37 6.30 8.93
N VAL A 246 -5.50 7.17 7.93
CA VAL A 246 -6.74 7.95 7.72
C VAL A 246 -7.70 7.33 6.71
N ALA A 247 -7.21 6.46 5.83
CA ALA A 247 -8.02 5.78 4.84
C ALA A 247 -7.37 4.46 4.39
N ILE A 248 -8.15 3.60 3.73
CA ILE A 248 -7.65 2.39 3.06
C ILE A 248 -8.02 2.43 1.58
N THR A 249 -7.13 1.94 0.74
CA THR A 249 -7.34 1.86 -0.71
C THR A 249 -8.48 0.88 -1.03
N ILE A 250 -9.44 1.32 -1.84
CA ILE A 250 -10.52 0.44 -2.29
C ILE A 250 -10.59 0.29 -3.80
N THR A 251 -10.24 1.32 -4.56
CA THR A 251 -10.23 1.30 -6.03
C THR A 251 -9.38 2.45 -6.57
N GLY A 252 -9.34 2.61 -7.88
CA GLY A 252 -8.65 3.70 -8.57
C GLY A 252 -8.87 3.62 -10.07
N ASP A 253 -8.15 4.43 -10.83
CA ASP A 253 -8.18 4.31 -12.28
C ASP A 253 -7.45 3.03 -12.74
N SER A 254 -7.99 2.35 -13.75
CA SER A 254 -7.48 1.06 -14.25
C SER A 254 -6.05 1.14 -14.81
N ALA A 255 -5.57 2.34 -15.11
CA ALA A 255 -4.20 2.57 -15.55
C ALA A 255 -3.22 2.81 -14.39
N CYS A 256 -3.71 2.93 -13.14
CA CYS A 256 -2.95 3.22 -11.92
C CYS A 256 -2.04 4.46 -12.08
N ARG A 257 -2.57 5.55 -12.66
CA ARG A 257 -1.78 6.75 -13.01
C ARG A 257 -2.45 8.09 -12.72
N SER A 258 -3.68 8.07 -12.31
CA SER A 258 -4.47 9.29 -12.15
C SER A 258 -4.98 9.43 -10.72
N THR A 259 -5.82 8.52 -10.29
CA THR A 259 -6.56 8.68 -9.05
C THR A 259 -6.58 7.39 -8.24
N ASN A 260 -6.19 7.47 -6.97
CA ASN A 260 -6.48 6.50 -5.95
C ASN A 260 -7.79 6.89 -5.24
N VAL A 261 -8.65 5.93 -4.94
CA VAL A 261 -9.90 6.13 -4.22
C VAL A 261 -9.85 5.30 -2.94
N ASP A 262 -9.96 5.99 -1.82
CA ASP A 262 -9.74 5.42 -0.51
C ASP A 262 -10.97 5.58 0.36
N HIS A 263 -11.34 4.52 1.08
CA HIS A 263 -12.40 4.58 2.08
C HIS A 263 -11.87 5.24 3.35
N ARG A 264 -12.53 6.32 3.78
CA ARG A 264 -12.16 7.07 4.98
C ARG A 264 -12.40 6.25 6.24
N LEU A 265 -11.55 6.45 7.25
CA LEU A 265 -11.66 5.76 8.56
C LEU A 265 -12.17 6.68 9.68
N ASP A 266 -12.36 7.97 9.40
CA ASP A 266 -12.85 8.98 10.33
C ASP A 266 -14.37 9.21 10.26
N THR A 267 -15.08 8.54 9.33
CA THR A 267 -16.54 8.63 9.15
C THR A 267 -17.30 7.83 10.20
N ASP A 268 -18.54 8.20 10.48
CA ASP A 268 -19.39 7.52 11.46
C ASP A 268 -19.60 6.05 11.11
N SER A 269 -19.84 5.72 9.82
CA SER A 269 -20.05 4.35 9.37
C SER A 269 -18.83 3.48 9.54
N ALA A 270 -17.64 3.98 9.16
CA ALA A 270 -16.38 3.28 9.35
C ALA A 270 -16.10 3.05 10.85
N ARG A 271 -16.29 4.08 11.65
CA ARG A 271 -16.07 4.03 13.09
C ARG A 271 -17.04 3.07 13.79
N GLN A 272 -18.31 3.05 13.39
CA GLN A 272 -19.30 2.11 13.92
C GLN A 272 -18.87 0.65 13.70
N PHE A 273 -18.39 0.32 12.51
CA PHE A 273 -17.88 -1.03 12.22
C PHE A 273 -16.61 -1.33 13.03
N LEU A 274 -15.61 -0.43 13.02
CA LEU A 274 -14.32 -0.65 13.68
C LEU A 274 -14.44 -0.69 15.20
N ALA A 275 -15.37 0.03 15.80
CA ALA A 275 -15.61 0.03 17.25
C ALA A 275 -16.00 -1.35 17.81
N THR A 276 -16.44 -2.27 16.94
CA THR A 276 -16.74 -3.66 17.35
C THR A 276 -15.46 -4.49 17.60
N PHE A 277 -14.29 -4.01 17.16
CA PHE A 277 -13.02 -4.73 17.18
C PHE A 277 -11.93 -4.02 17.97
N VAL A 278 -11.95 -2.67 17.98
CA VAL A 278 -10.90 -1.85 18.60
C VAL A 278 -11.50 -0.66 19.34
N THR A 279 -10.78 -0.18 20.35
CA THR A 279 -11.09 1.13 20.96
C THR A 279 -10.64 2.24 20.01
N LEU A 280 -11.54 3.16 19.69
CA LEU A 280 -11.28 4.27 18.79
C LEU A 280 -10.89 5.54 19.56
N PRO A 281 -10.02 6.39 19.00
CA PRO A 281 -9.67 7.69 19.59
C PRO A 281 -10.83 8.69 19.52
#